data_e198d7378351bce20231f16724344944
#
_entry.id   e198d7378351bce20231f16724344944
#
_cell.length_a   1.000
_cell.length_b   1.000
_cell.length_c   1.000
_cell.angle_alpha   90.00
_cell.angle_beta   90.00
_cell.angle_gamma   90.00
#
_symmetry.space_group_name_H-M   'P 1'
#
loop_
_entity.id
_entity.type
_entity.pdbx_description
1 polymer ?
#
loop_
_entity_poly.entity_id
_entity_poly.type
_entity_poly.pdbx_seq_one_letter_code
_entity_poly.pdbx_strand_id
1 'polypeptide(L)'
;AGLTADDPRVAAAIGWIQRHWTLKENPGLGGQGLYYYLHAMARALRASGLDEIQAPDGTNHDWRRELISMLFELQRENGSWQNEEDRWEESRPELATIYAILALEETLKPTLDVE
;
A
#
# COMPACT_ATOMS: atom_id res chain seq x y z
N ALA A 1 -19.43 -5.89 -7.93
CA ALA A 1 -18.69 -6.88 -7.19
C ALA A 1 -17.22 -6.55 -7.23
N GLY A 2 -16.58 -6.68 -6.11
CA GLY A 2 -15.16 -6.41 -6.01
C GLY A 2 -14.32 -7.59 -6.45
N LEU A 3 -13.03 -7.37 -6.54
CA LEU A 3 -12.07 -8.42 -6.79
C LEU A 3 -11.93 -9.28 -5.55
N THR A 4 -11.74 -10.58 -5.77
CA THR A 4 -11.58 -11.54 -4.67
C THR A 4 -10.27 -12.29 -4.84
N ALA A 5 -9.89 -13.03 -3.81
CA ALA A 5 -8.66 -13.81 -3.84
C ALA A 5 -8.63 -14.84 -4.97
N ASP A 6 -9.80 -15.28 -5.43
CA ASP A 6 -9.88 -16.28 -6.49
C ASP A 6 -9.69 -15.70 -7.89
N ASP A 7 -9.73 -14.38 -8.02
CA ASP A 7 -9.59 -13.75 -9.33
C ASP A 7 -8.16 -13.89 -9.81
N PRO A 8 -7.94 -14.42 -11.03
CA PRO A 8 -6.59 -14.57 -11.56
C PRO A 8 -5.80 -13.26 -11.63
N ARG A 9 -6.49 -12.13 -11.79
CA ARG A 9 -5.83 -10.83 -11.82
C ARG A 9 -5.26 -10.46 -10.47
N VAL A 10 -5.97 -10.80 -9.40
CA VAL A 10 -5.49 -10.57 -8.05
C VAL A 10 -4.26 -11.45 -7.79
N ALA A 11 -4.33 -12.74 -8.15
CA ALA A 11 -3.21 -13.64 -7.96
C ALA A 11 -1.96 -13.15 -8.72
N ALA A 12 -2.14 -12.66 -9.95
CA ALA A 12 -1.03 -12.15 -10.75
C ALA A 12 -0.42 -10.90 -10.10
N ALA A 13 -1.27 -10.01 -9.60
CA ALA A 13 -0.81 -8.80 -8.92
C ALA A 13 -0.02 -9.14 -7.66
N ILE A 14 -0.51 -10.08 -6.88
CA ILE A 14 0.20 -10.51 -5.67
C ILE A 14 1.55 -11.12 -6.01
N GLY A 15 1.63 -11.93 -7.06
CA GLY A 15 2.89 -12.48 -7.50
C GLY A 15 3.89 -11.40 -7.88
N TRP A 16 3.43 -10.36 -8.56
CA TRP A 16 4.28 -9.23 -8.92
C TRP A 16 4.76 -8.49 -7.66
N ILE A 17 3.84 -8.23 -6.73
CA ILE A 17 4.19 -7.54 -5.47
C ILE A 17 5.22 -8.35 -4.69
N GLN A 18 5.07 -9.68 -4.64
CA GLN A 18 6.03 -10.53 -3.94
C GLN A 18 7.43 -10.40 -4.54
N ARG A 19 7.52 -10.40 -5.87
CA ARG A 19 8.82 -10.30 -6.54
C ARG A 19 9.48 -8.94 -6.38
N HIS A 20 8.70 -7.90 -6.11
CA HIS A 20 9.19 -6.52 -6.04
C HIS A 20 8.91 -5.88 -4.69
N TRP A 21 8.79 -6.68 -3.66
CA TRP A 21 8.36 -6.19 -2.34
C TRP A 21 9.21 -5.03 -1.86
N THR A 22 8.57 -3.89 -1.63
CA THR A 22 9.16 -2.73 -0.99
C THR A 22 8.04 -1.77 -0.60
N LEU A 23 8.25 -1.03 0.49
CA LEU A 23 7.36 0.08 0.85
C LEU A 23 8.06 1.42 0.70
N LYS A 24 9.32 1.40 0.26
CA LYS A 24 10.14 2.63 0.24
C LYS A 24 10.12 3.31 -1.09
N GLU A 25 9.66 2.65 -2.12
CA GLU A 25 9.64 3.24 -3.45
C GLU A 25 8.54 2.59 -4.30
N ASN A 26 8.22 3.25 -5.38
CA ASN A 26 7.39 2.68 -6.43
C ASN A 26 8.34 1.87 -7.30
N PRO A 27 8.27 0.53 -7.32
CA PRO A 27 9.29 -0.29 -7.96
C PRO A 27 9.61 0.15 -9.39
N GLY A 28 10.90 0.39 -9.65
CA GLY A 28 11.36 0.82 -10.96
C GLY A 28 11.29 2.32 -11.19
N LEU A 29 10.64 3.06 -10.28
CA LEU A 29 10.42 4.50 -10.46
C LEU A 29 10.92 5.32 -9.26
N GLY A 30 11.57 4.67 -8.29
CA GLY A 30 12.05 5.36 -7.11
C GLY A 30 10.89 5.94 -6.31
N GLY A 31 11.04 7.17 -5.83
CA GLY A 31 9.99 7.82 -5.04
C GLY A 31 8.83 8.38 -5.85
N GLN A 32 8.93 8.34 -7.18
CA GLN A 32 7.87 8.91 -8.01
C GLN A 32 6.58 8.10 -7.85
N GLY A 33 5.52 8.78 -7.48
CA GLY A 33 4.21 8.13 -7.31
C GLY A 33 4.13 7.17 -6.14
N LEU A 34 4.99 7.35 -5.13
CA LEU A 34 5.04 6.44 -3.98
C LEU A 34 3.70 6.28 -3.29
N TYR A 35 3.00 7.36 -2.99
CA TYR A 35 1.74 7.26 -2.25
C TYR A 35 0.64 6.60 -3.05
N TYR A 36 0.57 6.89 -4.33
CA TYR A 36 -0.35 6.18 -5.20
C TYR A 36 -0.04 4.67 -5.21
N TYR A 37 1.25 4.33 -5.33
CA TYR A 37 1.67 2.93 -5.33
C TYR A 37 1.28 2.24 -4.02
N LEU A 38 1.53 2.87 -2.87
CA LEU A 38 1.19 2.27 -1.58
C LEU A 38 -0.31 2.00 -1.48
N HIS A 39 -1.13 2.92 -1.96
CA HIS A 39 -2.57 2.72 -1.98
C HIS A 39 -2.96 1.54 -2.88
N ALA A 40 -2.43 1.50 -4.10
CA ALA A 40 -2.77 0.45 -5.05
C ALA A 40 -2.32 -0.93 -4.55
N MET A 41 -1.11 -1.00 -3.97
CA MET A 41 -0.58 -2.23 -3.40
C MET A 41 -1.45 -2.72 -2.24
N ALA A 42 -1.79 -1.80 -1.33
CA ALA A 42 -2.61 -2.16 -0.19
C ALA A 42 -3.98 -2.66 -0.62
N ARG A 43 -4.54 -2.07 -1.65
CA ARG A 43 -5.83 -2.50 -2.18
C ARG A 43 -5.76 -3.92 -2.74
N ALA A 44 -4.68 -4.23 -3.46
CA ALA A 44 -4.49 -5.58 -4.00
C ALA A 44 -4.30 -6.60 -2.88
N LEU A 45 -3.51 -6.25 -1.87
CA LEU A 45 -3.27 -7.16 -0.75
C LEU A 45 -4.53 -7.41 0.05
N ARG A 46 -5.34 -6.36 0.27
CA ARG A 46 -6.61 -6.54 0.95
C ARG A 46 -7.54 -7.46 0.16
N ALA A 47 -7.60 -7.28 -1.15
CA ALA A 47 -8.44 -8.13 -2.00
C ALA A 47 -7.99 -9.59 -1.95
N SER A 48 -6.69 -9.83 -1.79
CA SER A 48 -6.16 -11.19 -1.73
C SER A 48 -6.51 -11.91 -0.43
N GLY A 49 -6.82 -11.17 0.62
CA GLY A 49 -7.08 -11.74 1.94
C GLY A 49 -5.83 -12.17 2.69
N LEU A 50 -4.64 -11.91 2.17
CA LEU A 50 -3.41 -12.32 2.82
C LEU A 50 -3.09 -11.39 3.99
N ASP A 51 -2.66 -12.00 5.10
CA ASP A 51 -2.16 -11.24 6.24
C ASP A 51 -0.66 -11.00 6.14
N GLU A 52 0.04 -11.89 5.46
CA GLU A 52 1.48 -11.77 5.28
C GLU A 52 1.85 -11.98 3.83
N ILE A 53 2.95 -11.37 3.42
CA ILE A 53 3.49 -11.58 2.09
C ILE A 53 4.96 -11.99 2.22
N GLN A 54 5.37 -12.98 1.41
CA GLN A 54 6.74 -13.47 1.45
C GLN A 54 7.56 -12.79 0.36
N ALA A 55 8.64 -12.14 0.77
CA ALA A 55 9.56 -11.49 -0.16
C ALA A 55 10.51 -12.51 -0.80
N PRO A 56 11.21 -12.13 -1.87
CA PRO A 56 12.13 -13.07 -2.56
C PRO A 56 13.23 -13.62 -1.67
N ASP A 57 13.63 -12.91 -0.63
CA ASP A 57 14.66 -13.37 0.31
C ASP A 57 14.11 -14.35 1.34
N GLY A 58 12.83 -14.71 1.24
CA GLY A 58 12.19 -15.65 2.14
C GLY A 58 11.61 -15.04 3.40
N THR A 59 11.77 -13.73 3.61
CA THR A 59 11.19 -13.10 4.79
C THR A 59 9.70 -12.91 4.62
N ASN A 60 8.95 -13.05 5.72
CA ASN A 60 7.52 -12.81 5.73
C ASN A 60 7.26 -11.42 6.29
N HIS A 61 6.36 -10.71 5.67
CA HIS A 61 6.03 -9.34 6.05
C HIS A 61 4.55 -9.23 6.41
N ASP A 62 4.28 -8.72 7.59
CA ASP A 62 2.92 -8.33 7.97
C ASP A 62 2.67 -6.99 7.30
N TRP A 63 2.10 -7.02 6.11
CA TRP A 63 2.03 -5.86 5.25
C TRP A 63 1.21 -4.71 5.86
N ARG A 64 0.17 -5.04 6.63
CA ARG A 64 -0.64 -4.00 7.26
C ARG A 64 0.18 -3.23 8.28
N ARG A 65 0.84 -3.96 9.15
CA ARG A 65 1.64 -3.37 10.22
C ARG A 65 2.79 -2.54 9.67
N GLU A 66 3.47 -3.06 8.68
CA GLU A 66 4.61 -2.36 8.08
C GLU A 66 4.15 -1.10 7.35
N LEU A 67 3.04 -1.17 6.63
CA LEU A 67 2.51 -0.01 5.92
C LEU A 67 2.06 1.07 6.89
N ILE A 68 1.37 0.69 7.96
CA ILE A 68 0.93 1.64 8.99
C ILE A 68 2.15 2.32 9.60
N SER A 69 3.16 1.55 9.99
CA SER A 69 4.38 2.11 10.59
C SER A 69 5.06 3.08 9.64
N MET A 70 5.17 2.71 8.37
CA MET A 70 5.82 3.56 7.39
C MET A 70 5.06 4.87 7.17
N LEU A 71 3.75 4.78 7.03
CA LEU A 71 2.97 5.99 6.81
C LEU A 71 3.01 6.90 8.03
N PHE A 72 3.01 6.34 9.23
CA PHE A 72 3.14 7.17 10.44
C PHE A 72 4.50 7.87 10.51
N GLU A 73 5.57 7.19 10.08
CA GLU A 73 6.88 7.83 10.05
C GLU A 73 6.94 8.96 9.02
N LEU A 74 6.24 8.82 7.92
CA LEU A 74 6.25 9.82 6.85
C LEU A 74 5.29 10.98 7.10
N GLN A 75 4.37 10.84 8.04
CA GLN A 75 3.39 11.88 8.31
C GLN A 75 4.07 13.13 8.86
N ARG A 76 3.72 14.27 8.30
CA ARG A 76 4.28 15.55 8.75
C ARG A 76 3.58 16.03 10.02
N GLU A 77 4.22 16.97 10.71
CA GLU A 77 3.68 17.49 11.96
C GLU A 77 2.26 18.02 11.84
N ASN A 78 1.93 18.60 10.70
CA ASN A 78 0.58 19.15 10.48
C ASN A 78 -0.44 18.06 10.10
N GLY A 79 -0.03 16.80 10.11
CA GLY A 79 -0.91 15.67 9.81
C GLY A 79 -0.97 15.27 8.35
N SER A 80 -0.32 16.00 7.46
CA SER A 80 -0.36 15.71 6.03
C SER A 80 0.82 14.88 5.58
N TRP A 81 0.75 14.42 4.35
CA TRP A 81 1.85 13.77 3.64
C TRP A 81 2.22 14.59 2.42
N GLN A 82 3.45 14.47 1.98
CA GLN A 82 3.93 15.14 0.80
C GLN A 82 5.11 14.36 0.24
N ASN A 83 5.20 14.25 -1.08
CA ASN A 83 6.31 13.60 -1.76
C ASN A 83 7.10 14.67 -2.50
N GLU A 84 8.40 14.71 -2.31
CA GLU A 84 9.24 15.67 -3.03
C GLU A 84 9.29 15.37 -4.53
N GLU A 85 9.06 14.12 -4.91
CA GLU A 85 9.03 13.71 -6.31
C GLU A 85 7.68 14.09 -6.90
N ASP A 86 7.69 14.99 -7.86
CA ASP A 86 6.47 15.63 -8.34
C ASP A 86 5.96 15.12 -9.70
N ARG A 87 6.50 14.06 -10.22
CA ARG A 87 6.12 13.60 -11.55
C ARG A 87 4.61 13.40 -11.71
N TRP A 88 3.94 12.93 -10.65
CA TRP A 88 2.50 12.74 -10.64
C TRP A 88 1.85 13.59 -9.56
N GLU A 89 2.43 14.77 -9.31
CA GLU A 89 1.87 15.81 -8.47
C GLU A 89 1.71 15.46 -6.99
N GLU A 90 2.46 14.45 -6.51
CA GLU A 90 2.41 14.12 -5.09
C GLU A 90 3.17 15.12 -4.22
N SER A 91 3.81 16.11 -4.81
CA SER A 91 4.34 17.23 -4.03
C SER A 91 3.20 18.12 -3.51
N ARG A 92 1.99 17.92 -4.02
CA ARG A 92 0.80 18.58 -3.49
C ARG A 92 0.32 17.80 -2.28
N PRO A 93 0.36 18.41 -1.08
CA PRO A 93 -0.04 17.69 0.14
C PRO A 93 -1.47 17.17 0.08
N GLU A 94 -2.36 17.89 -0.58
CA GLU A 94 -3.75 17.45 -0.70
C GLU A 94 -3.83 16.09 -1.36
N LEU A 95 -3.05 15.86 -2.42
CA LEU A 95 -3.10 14.62 -3.17
C LEU A 95 -2.39 13.48 -2.40
N ALA A 96 -1.18 13.73 -1.94
CA ALA A 96 -0.42 12.73 -1.19
C ALA A 96 -1.18 12.30 0.07
N THR A 97 -1.82 13.25 0.75
CA THR A 97 -2.58 12.96 1.97
C THR A 97 -3.77 12.06 1.66
N ILE A 98 -4.48 12.34 0.57
CA ILE A 98 -5.60 11.49 0.17
C ILE A 98 -5.13 10.06 -0.09
N TYR A 99 -4.05 9.88 -0.85
CA TYR A 99 -3.53 8.55 -1.13
C TYR A 99 -3.06 7.84 0.14
N ALA A 100 -2.41 8.55 1.06
CA ALA A 100 -1.96 7.96 2.31
C ALA A 100 -3.15 7.49 3.15
N ILE A 101 -4.19 8.28 3.23
CA ILE A 101 -5.39 7.90 3.97
C ILE A 101 -6.08 6.70 3.32
N LEU A 102 -6.17 6.68 1.99
CA LEU A 102 -6.76 5.55 1.29
C LEU A 102 -5.94 4.27 1.53
N ALA A 103 -4.62 4.38 1.57
CA ALA A 103 -3.78 3.23 1.88
C ALA A 103 -4.03 2.74 3.30
N LEU A 104 -4.13 3.65 4.26
CA LEU A 104 -4.42 3.29 5.65
C LEU A 104 -5.78 2.61 5.76
N GLU A 105 -6.78 3.07 5.04
CA GLU A 105 -8.09 2.42 5.07
C GLU A 105 -8.02 0.97 4.62
N GLU A 106 -7.17 0.66 3.66
CA GLU A 106 -7.03 -0.71 3.20
C GLU A 106 -6.38 -1.63 4.24
N THR A 107 -5.70 -1.07 5.23
CA THR A 107 -5.11 -1.88 6.30
C THR A 107 -6.12 -2.28 7.36
N LEU A 108 -7.30 -1.68 7.38
CA LEU A 108 -8.30 -1.99 8.39
C LEU A 108 -8.87 -3.37 8.11
N LYS A 109 -8.91 -4.21 9.14
CA LYS A 109 -9.57 -5.49 9.01
C LYS A 109 -11.06 -5.27 9.03
N PRO A 110 -11.82 -6.06 8.27
CA PRO A 110 -13.27 -5.95 8.34
C PRO A 110 -13.72 -6.12 9.77
N THR A 111 -14.60 -5.24 10.20
CA THR A 111 -15.22 -5.40 11.49
C THR A 111 -16.05 -6.66 11.45
N LEU A 112 -15.89 -7.50 12.46
CA LEU A 112 -16.73 -8.65 12.53
C LEU A 112 -18.13 -8.16 12.72
N ASP A 113 -18.92 -8.49 11.79
CA ASP A 113 -20.30 -8.22 11.91
C ASP A 113 -20.85 -9.18 12.82
N VAL A 114 -21.12 -8.71 13.95
CA VAL A 114 -21.62 -9.53 14.95
C VAL A 114 -23.05 -9.63 14.84
N GLU A 115 -23.51 -9.17 13.84
CA GLU A 115 -24.90 -9.23 13.67
C GLU A 115 -25.33 -10.45 13.10
#